data_a386013c684455708b7b98d8e9015940
#
_entry.id   a386013c684455708b7b98d8e9015940
#
_cell.length_a   1.000
_cell.length_b   1.000
_cell.length_c   1.000
_cell.angle_alpha   90.00
_cell.angle_beta   90.00
_cell.angle_gamma   90.00
#
_symmetry.space_group_name_H-M   'P 1'
#
loop_
_entity.id
_entity.type
_entity.pdbx_description
1 polymer ?
#
loop_
_entity_poly.entity_id
_entity_poly.type
_entity_poly.pdbx_seq_one_letter_code
_entity_poly.pdbx_strand_id
1 'polypeptide(L)'
;MKFKGKEVITWSVNDYLGLANLPEIRKVDAEAAAEFGSAYPMGARMMSGHTELHEQLENEFATFVDKESAYLLNFGYQGILSTVDTLVGKDDVIVYDVDAHACIVDGVRLHLGKRFTYKHNDVESLEKNLQRATKVAEQTGGGILVISEGVFGMRGEQGKLKEIAALKKKYNFRFLVDDAHGFGTLGENGKGAGDEQGVQDEIDVYFATFAK
;
A
#
# COMPACT_ATOMS: atom_id res chain seq x y z
N MET A 1 -7.48 -27.15 -6.45
CA MET A 1 -8.05 -26.79 -7.78
C MET A 1 -7.92 -27.95 -8.77
N LYS A 2 -8.66 -27.92 -9.90
CA LYS A 2 -8.48 -28.93 -10.96
C LYS A 2 -7.56 -28.39 -12.06
N PHE A 3 -6.52 -29.15 -12.40
CA PHE A 3 -5.61 -28.84 -13.49
C PHE A 3 -5.44 -30.10 -14.39
N LYS A 4 -5.76 -29.99 -15.67
CA LYS A 4 -5.73 -31.09 -16.65
C LYS A 4 -6.44 -32.36 -16.14
N GLY A 5 -7.62 -32.19 -15.51
CA GLY A 5 -8.44 -33.26 -14.98
C GLY A 5 -7.99 -33.88 -13.65
N LYS A 6 -6.89 -33.43 -13.06
CA LYS A 6 -6.38 -33.87 -11.76
C LYS A 6 -6.61 -32.81 -10.69
N GLU A 7 -6.90 -33.27 -9.47
CA GLU A 7 -6.90 -32.36 -8.31
C GLU A 7 -5.47 -32.05 -7.90
N VAL A 8 -5.18 -30.76 -7.72
CA VAL A 8 -3.85 -30.25 -7.30
C VAL A 8 -4.03 -29.27 -6.14
N ILE A 9 -3.07 -29.31 -5.20
CA ILE A 9 -2.91 -28.28 -4.18
C ILE A 9 -2.15 -27.13 -4.81
N THR A 10 -2.68 -25.91 -4.69
CA THR A 10 -2.07 -24.71 -5.27
C THR A 10 -1.44 -23.89 -4.15
N TRP A 11 -0.15 -23.59 -4.29
CA TRP A 11 0.64 -22.83 -3.32
C TRP A 11 0.93 -21.39 -3.77
N SER A 12 0.47 -21.00 -4.96
CA SER A 12 0.75 -19.71 -5.60
C SER A 12 -0.48 -18.79 -5.68
N VAL A 13 -1.45 -18.97 -4.79
CA VAL A 13 -2.61 -18.09 -4.68
C VAL A 13 -2.45 -17.14 -3.51
N ASN A 14 -2.97 -15.91 -3.69
CA ASN A 14 -2.91 -14.87 -2.67
C ASN A 14 -4.14 -14.83 -1.75
N ASP A 15 -4.98 -15.82 -1.77
CA ASP A 15 -6.15 -15.96 -0.87
C ASP A 15 -5.68 -16.42 0.53
N TYR A 16 -4.95 -15.54 1.22
CA TYR A 16 -4.25 -15.86 2.48
C TYR A 16 -5.19 -16.31 3.60
N LEU A 17 -6.38 -15.71 3.66
CA LEU A 17 -7.39 -16.01 4.67
C LEU A 17 -8.46 -17.00 4.19
N GLY A 18 -8.38 -17.44 2.92
CA GLY A 18 -9.36 -18.35 2.33
C GLY A 18 -10.75 -17.72 2.10
N LEU A 19 -10.84 -16.41 2.08
CA LEU A 19 -12.12 -15.67 2.02
C LEU A 19 -12.82 -15.80 0.68
N ALA A 20 -12.08 -15.99 -0.42
CA ALA A 20 -12.64 -16.05 -1.77
C ALA A 20 -13.65 -17.19 -1.97
N ASN A 21 -13.59 -18.23 -1.15
CA ASN A 21 -14.47 -19.38 -1.23
C ASN A 21 -15.53 -19.44 -0.12
N LEU A 22 -15.58 -18.47 0.78
CA LEU A 22 -16.59 -18.43 1.84
C LEU A 22 -18.00 -18.28 1.24
N PRO A 23 -18.96 -19.14 1.62
CA PRO A 23 -20.32 -19.08 1.11
C PRO A 23 -21.00 -17.73 1.34
N GLU A 24 -20.73 -17.11 2.47
CA GLU A 24 -21.28 -15.80 2.85
C GLU A 24 -20.83 -14.70 1.90
N ILE A 25 -19.53 -14.63 1.57
CA ILE A 25 -18.99 -13.63 0.64
C ILE A 25 -19.52 -13.85 -0.77
N ARG A 26 -19.56 -15.11 -1.23
CA ARG A 26 -20.11 -15.47 -2.54
C ARG A 26 -21.59 -15.12 -2.68
N LYS A 27 -22.35 -15.26 -1.58
CA LYS A 27 -23.77 -14.91 -1.56
C LYS A 27 -23.95 -13.41 -1.71
N VAL A 28 -23.22 -12.59 -0.95
CA VAL A 28 -23.29 -11.12 -1.02
C VAL A 28 -22.88 -10.63 -2.40
N ASP A 29 -21.82 -11.18 -2.98
CA ASP A 29 -21.37 -10.84 -4.34
C ASP A 29 -22.47 -11.15 -5.39
N ALA A 30 -23.11 -12.31 -5.30
CA ALA A 30 -24.20 -12.67 -6.21
C ALA A 30 -25.44 -11.77 -6.04
N GLU A 31 -25.79 -11.41 -4.81
CA GLU A 31 -26.90 -10.51 -4.51
C GLU A 31 -26.62 -9.10 -5.04
N ALA A 32 -25.42 -8.57 -4.83
CA ALA A 32 -24.99 -7.29 -5.35
C ALA A 32 -24.98 -7.28 -6.91
N ALA A 33 -24.49 -8.34 -7.54
CA ALA A 33 -24.52 -8.46 -9.00
C ALA A 33 -25.96 -8.54 -9.55
N ALA A 34 -26.90 -9.15 -8.82
CA ALA A 34 -28.31 -9.20 -9.22
C ALA A 34 -29.00 -7.84 -9.08
N GLU A 35 -28.64 -7.06 -8.07
CA GLU A 35 -29.24 -5.75 -7.79
C GLU A 35 -28.65 -4.66 -8.69
N PHE A 36 -27.35 -4.58 -8.78
CA PHE A 36 -26.62 -3.48 -9.43
C PHE A 36 -26.10 -3.83 -10.84
N GLY A 37 -26.07 -5.08 -11.21
CA GLY A 37 -25.42 -5.56 -12.44
C GLY A 37 -23.90 -5.75 -12.26
N SER A 38 -23.28 -6.38 -13.25
CA SER A 38 -21.86 -6.81 -13.16
C SER A 38 -20.83 -5.68 -13.31
N ALA A 39 -21.24 -4.48 -13.65
CA ALA A 39 -20.32 -3.36 -13.93
C ALA A 39 -20.83 -2.02 -13.39
N TYR A 40 -21.60 -2.05 -12.35
CA TYR A 40 -22.10 -0.84 -11.68
C TYR A 40 -21.05 -0.29 -10.68
N PRO A 41 -20.88 1.05 -10.63
CA PRO A 41 -21.34 2.06 -11.61
C PRO A 41 -20.33 2.20 -12.76
N MET A 42 -20.81 2.25 -13.99
CA MET A 42 -19.98 2.43 -15.18
C MET A 42 -19.63 3.90 -15.40
N GLY A 43 -18.81 4.48 -14.52
CA GLY A 43 -18.40 5.87 -14.60
C GLY A 43 -17.15 6.17 -13.80
N ALA A 44 -16.44 7.23 -14.17
CA ALA A 44 -15.34 7.73 -13.34
C ALA A 44 -15.89 8.26 -12.01
N ARG A 45 -15.21 7.98 -10.91
CA ARG A 45 -15.64 8.38 -9.55
C ARG A 45 -15.86 9.89 -9.42
N MET A 46 -15.06 10.70 -10.11
CA MET A 46 -15.20 12.17 -10.11
C MET A 46 -16.50 12.68 -10.74
N MET A 47 -17.19 11.86 -11.53
CA MET A 47 -18.38 12.27 -12.27
C MET A 47 -19.64 11.54 -11.80
N SER A 48 -19.75 10.26 -12.10
CA SER A 48 -20.96 9.45 -11.84
C SER A 48 -20.67 8.08 -11.25
N GLY A 49 -19.40 7.73 -11.06
CA GLY A 49 -18.98 6.41 -10.59
C GLY A 49 -18.78 6.31 -9.08
N HIS A 50 -19.07 7.36 -8.32
CA HIS A 50 -19.01 7.33 -6.85
C HIS A 50 -20.38 6.95 -6.28
N THR A 51 -20.39 6.02 -5.32
CA THR A 51 -21.62 5.52 -4.70
C THR A 51 -21.51 5.52 -3.19
N GLU A 52 -22.65 5.42 -2.49
CA GLU A 52 -22.70 5.27 -1.03
C GLU A 52 -21.89 4.05 -0.55
N LEU A 53 -21.82 2.96 -1.34
CA LEU A 53 -21.00 1.79 -1.00
C LEU A 53 -19.50 2.09 -0.98
N HIS A 54 -19.03 3.00 -1.87
CA HIS A 54 -17.64 3.46 -1.81
C HIS A 54 -17.37 4.23 -0.52
N GLU A 55 -18.26 5.18 -0.17
CA GLU A 55 -18.12 5.98 1.05
C GLU A 55 -18.15 5.11 2.30
N GLN A 56 -19.08 4.16 2.35
CA GLN A 56 -19.18 3.23 3.48
C GLN A 56 -17.88 2.43 3.63
N LEU A 57 -17.40 1.79 2.55
CA LEU A 57 -16.18 0.98 2.58
C LEU A 57 -14.95 1.83 2.96
N GLU A 58 -14.82 3.03 2.42
CA GLU A 58 -13.71 3.93 2.73
C GLU A 58 -13.71 4.34 4.20
N ASN A 59 -14.88 4.66 4.77
CA ASN A 59 -15.02 5.00 6.19
C ASN A 59 -14.73 3.80 7.10
N GLU A 60 -15.26 2.61 6.78
CA GLU A 60 -15.00 1.39 7.53
C GLU A 60 -13.52 1.01 7.47
N PHE A 61 -12.91 1.08 6.29
CA PHE A 61 -11.50 0.79 6.11
C PHE A 61 -10.60 1.78 6.86
N ALA A 62 -10.83 3.09 6.73
CA ALA A 62 -10.08 4.10 7.46
C ALA A 62 -10.13 3.87 8.98
N THR A 63 -11.33 3.60 9.51
CA THR A 63 -11.54 3.27 10.92
C THR A 63 -10.79 2.00 11.32
N PHE A 64 -10.85 0.96 10.47
CA PHE A 64 -10.20 -0.33 10.76
C PHE A 64 -8.69 -0.21 10.87
N VAL A 65 -8.04 0.59 10.01
CA VAL A 65 -6.58 0.75 9.98
C VAL A 65 -6.08 1.99 10.74
N ASP A 66 -6.92 2.62 11.55
CA ASP A 66 -6.61 3.81 12.36
C ASP A 66 -6.05 4.97 11.49
N LYS A 67 -6.74 5.28 10.38
CA LYS A 67 -6.41 6.41 9.50
C LYS A 67 -7.57 7.40 9.45
N GLU A 68 -7.25 8.67 9.17
CA GLU A 68 -8.22 9.77 9.12
C GLU A 68 -9.22 9.57 7.97
N SER A 69 -8.75 9.08 6.83
CA SER A 69 -9.57 8.85 5.64
C SER A 69 -8.98 7.76 4.75
N ALA A 70 -9.80 7.20 3.87
CA ALA A 70 -9.36 6.25 2.87
C ALA A 70 -9.94 6.59 1.50
N TYR A 71 -9.33 6.09 0.46
CA TYR A 71 -9.79 6.21 -0.91
C TYR A 71 -9.62 4.89 -1.64
N LEU A 72 -10.72 4.34 -2.15
CA LEU A 72 -10.74 3.08 -2.88
C LEU A 72 -10.30 3.29 -4.34
N LEU A 73 -9.33 2.50 -4.78
CA LEU A 73 -8.82 2.46 -6.15
C LEU A 73 -9.12 1.09 -6.77
N ASN A 74 -9.42 1.05 -8.07
CA ASN A 74 -9.85 -0.16 -8.75
C ASN A 74 -8.74 -1.22 -8.92
N PHE A 75 -7.49 -0.77 -9.07
CA PHE A 75 -6.35 -1.64 -9.35
C PHE A 75 -5.16 -1.29 -8.47
N GLY A 76 -4.64 -2.25 -7.72
CA GLY A 76 -3.53 -2.05 -6.79
C GLY A 76 -2.27 -1.51 -7.46
N TYR A 77 -1.87 -2.09 -8.59
CA TYR A 77 -0.69 -1.64 -9.34
C TYR A 77 -0.78 -0.16 -9.77
N GLN A 78 -1.89 0.19 -10.43
CA GLN A 78 -2.12 1.58 -10.87
C GLN A 78 -2.37 2.50 -9.66
N GLY A 79 -3.00 1.97 -8.61
CA GLY A 79 -3.28 2.70 -7.40
C GLY A 79 -2.00 3.20 -6.73
N ILE A 80 -1.04 2.32 -6.47
CA ILE A 80 0.23 2.73 -5.84
C ILE A 80 1.04 3.65 -6.75
N LEU A 81 1.09 3.36 -8.05
CA LEU A 81 1.75 4.20 -9.04
C LEU A 81 1.18 5.62 -9.03
N SER A 82 -0.15 5.75 -9.11
CA SER A 82 -0.84 7.04 -9.10
C SER A 82 -0.69 7.75 -7.75
N THR A 83 -0.71 7.02 -6.64
CA THR A 83 -0.50 7.56 -5.30
C THR A 83 0.88 8.21 -5.19
N VAL A 84 1.92 7.51 -5.62
CA VAL A 84 3.29 8.04 -5.61
C VAL A 84 3.41 9.29 -6.50
N ASP A 85 2.91 9.22 -7.74
CA ASP A 85 2.97 10.33 -8.69
C ASP A 85 2.20 11.59 -8.20
N THR A 86 1.07 11.37 -7.51
CA THR A 86 0.22 12.47 -7.02
C THR A 86 0.77 13.13 -5.75
N LEU A 87 1.42 12.36 -4.87
CA LEU A 87 1.89 12.85 -3.57
C LEU A 87 3.14 13.72 -3.66
N VAL A 88 3.94 13.60 -4.72
CA VAL A 88 5.25 14.23 -4.82
C VAL A 88 5.37 15.12 -6.06
N GLY A 89 5.82 16.34 -5.86
CA GLY A 89 6.16 17.29 -6.92
C GLY A 89 7.64 17.23 -7.30
N LYS A 90 8.01 17.95 -8.36
CA LYS A 90 9.39 17.97 -8.90
C LYS A 90 10.47 18.42 -7.91
N ASP A 91 10.09 19.16 -6.89
CA ASP A 91 10.99 19.74 -5.88
C ASP A 91 11.15 18.80 -4.66
N ASP A 92 10.30 17.76 -4.56
CA ASP A 92 10.37 16.76 -3.51
C ASP A 92 11.40 15.67 -3.79
N VAL A 93 11.72 14.89 -2.76
CA VAL A 93 12.70 13.80 -2.83
C VAL A 93 12.04 12.50 -2.41
N ILE A 94 12.22 11.44 -3.20
CA ILE A 94 11.78 10.09 -2.84
C ILE A 94 12.97 9.25 -2.36
N VAL A 95 12.79 8.52 -1.26
CA VAL A 95 13.75 7.51 -0.77
C VAL A 95 13.01 6.19 -0.61
N TYR A 96 13.43 5.15 -1.31
CA TYR A 96 12.69 3.88 -1.35
C TYR A 96 13.62 2.65 -1.31
N ASP A 97 13.08 1.53 -0.84
CA ASP A 97 13.80 0.25 -0.79
C ASP A 97 14.12 -0.25 -2.21
N VAL A 98 15.32 -0.76 -2.42
CA VAL A 98 15.76 -1.25 -3.73
C VAL A 98 14.95 -2.44 -4.23
N ASP A 99 14.40 -3.24 -3.32
CA ASP A 99 13.56 -4.41 -3.62
C ASP A 99 12.05 -4.10 -3.56
N ALA A 100 11.67 -2.81 -3.54
CA ALA A 100 10.27 -2.40 -3.61
C ALA A 100 9.58 -2.96 -4.85
N HIS A 101 8.28 -3.27 -4.71
CA HIS A 101 7.45 -3.84 -5.77
C HIS A 101 7.47 -2.97 -7.04
N ALA A 102 7.33 -3.61 -8.19
CA ALA A 102 7.41 -2.94 -9.50
C ALA A 102 6.46 -1.73 -9.62
N CYS A 103 5.28 -1.76 -9.00
CA CYS A 103 4.34 -0.63 -9.02
C CYS A 103 4.90 0.61 -8.32
N ILE A 104 5.65 0.45 -7.22
CA ILE A 104 6.35 1.53 -6.54
C ILE A 104 7.46 2.07 -7.43
N VAL A 105 8.28 1.17 -7.98
CA VAL A 105 9.40 1.54 -8.87
C VAL A 105 8.90 2.31 -10.09
N ASP A 106 7.78 1.88 -10.70
CA ASP A 106 7.21 2.56 -11.86
C ASP A 106 6.59 3.91 -11.47
N GLY A 107 5.94 4.02 -10.32
CA GLY A 107 5.49 5.31 -9.78
C GLY A 107 6.66 6.27 -9.53
N VAL A 108 7.73 5.77 -8.91
CA VAL A 108 8.96 6.55 -8.67
C VAL A 108 9.65 6.97 -9.98
N ARG A 109 9.53 6.20 -11.06
CA ARG A 109 10.07 6.58 -12.37
C ARG A 109 9.37 7.76 -13.01
N LEU A 110 8.11 8.00 -12.70
CA LEU A 110 7.35 9.17 -13.19
C LEU A 110 7.80 10.46 -12.49
N HIS A 111 8.36 10.35 -11.28
CA HIS A 111 8.80 11.50 -10.50
C HIS A 111 9.94 12.26 -11.20
N LEU A 112 9.77 13.58 -11.35
CA LEU A 112 10.72 14.45 -12.03
C LEU A 112 11.84 14.99 -11.11
N GLY A 113 11.67 14.85 -9.79
CA GLY A 113 12.63 15.28 -8.78
C GLY A 113 13.72 14.25 -8.48
N LYS A 114 14.42 14.46 -7.37
CA LYS A 114 15.48 13.55 -6.92
C LYS A 114 14.89 12.30 -6.26
N ARG A 115 15.53 11.17 -6.52
CA ARG A 115 15.20 9.88 -5.92
C ARG A 115 16.46 9.14 -5.52
N PHE A 116 16.38 8.46 -4.37
CA PHE A 116 17.45 7.64 -3.83
C PHE A 116 16.91 6.26 -3.47
N THR A 117 17.66 5.21 -3.79
CA THR A 117 17.37 3.88 -3.29
C THR A 117 18.24 3.57 -2.07
N TYR A 118 17.69 2.88 -1.08
CA TYR A 118 18.49 2.27 -0.02
C TYR A 118 18.53 0.75 -0.18
N LYS A 119 19.56 0.13 0.39
CA LYS A 119 19.71 -1.33 0.36
C LYS A 119 18.56 -1.97 1.10
N HIS A 120 18.10 -3.12 0.58
CA HIS A 120 16.96 -3.84 1.12
C HIS A 120 17.04 -4.03 2.64
N ASN A 121 16.01 -3.56 3.34
CA ASN A 121 15.87 -3.61 4.80
C ASN A 121 17.09 -3.10 5.60
N ASP A 122 17.92 -2.23 5.01
CA ASP A 122 19.13 -1.68 5.62
C ASP A 122 18.85 -0.24 6.11
N VAL A 123 18.56 -0.11 7.41
CA VAL A 123 18.21 1.18 8.05
C VAL A 123 19.39 2.17 8.03
N GLU A 124 20.64 1.67 8.12
CA GLU A 124 21.82 2.54 8.01
C GLU A 124 21.96 3.11 6.59
N SER A 125 21.69 2.28 5.58
CA SER A 125 21.64 2.73 4.19
C SER A 125 20.52 3.75 3.98
N LEU A 126 19.34 3.54 4.57
CA LEU A 126 18.25 4.50 4.56
C LEU A 126 18.66 5.82 5.21
N GLU A 127 19.24 5.79 6.41
CA GLU A 127 19.66 7.00 7.13
C GLU A 127 20.69 7.83 6.34
N LYS A 128 21.66 7.18 5.70
CA LYS A 128 22.61 7.84 4.79
C LYS A 128 21.91 8.54 3.62
N ASN A 129 20.87 7.91 3.06
CA ASN A 129 20.11 8.52 1.98
C ASN A 129 19.16 9.62 2.48
N LEU A 130 18.62 9.52 3.69
CA LEU A 130 17.86 10.62 4.32
C LEU A 130 18.72 11.85 4.54
N GLN A 131 19.99 11.72 4.98
CA GLN A 131 20.93 12.83 5.08
C GLN A 131 21.15 13.55 3.74
N ARG A 132 21.23 12.78 2.64
CA ARG A 132 21.35 13.34 1.28
C ARG A 132 20.04 13.99 0.83
N ALA A 133 18.92 13.34 1.09
CA ALA A 133 17.59 13.83 0.75
C ALA A 133 17.28 15.16 1.46
N THR A 134 17.62 15.26 2.75
CA THR A 134 17.44 16.50 3.53
C THR A 134 18.19 17.68 2.90
N LYS A 135 19.45 17.50 2.49
CA LYS A 135 20.22 18.55 1.82
C LYS A 135 19.59 18.99 0.49
N VAL A 136 18.99 18.04 -0.26
CA VAL A 136 18.30 18.38 -1.51
C VAL A 136 17.01 19.12 -1.21
N ALA A 137 16.19 18.62 -0.28
CA ALA A 137 14.92 19.23 0.11
C ALA A 137 15.11 20.67 0.64
N GLU A 138 16.17 20.92 1.43
CA GLU A 138 16.54 22.26 1.88
C GLU A 138 16.89 23.21 0.72
N GLN A 139 17.49 22.71 -0.35
CA GLN A 139 17.83 23.49 -1.54
C GLN A 139 16.64 23.77 -2.46
N THR A 140 15.71 22.79 -2.57
CA THR A 140 14.56 22.88 -3.46
C THR A 140 13.33 23.48 -2.79
N GLY A 141 13.27 23.49 -1.46
CA GLY A 141 12.09 23.83 -0.67
C GLY A 141 11.03 22.73 -0.64
N GLY A 142 11.35 21.53 -1.13
CA GLY A 142 10.46 20.38 -1.17
C GLY A 142 10.46 19.54 0.10
N GLY A 143 9.63 18.48 0.11
CA GLY A 143 9.54 17.48 1.16
C GLY A 143 10.32 16.21 0.83
N ILE A 144 10.23 15.22 1.74
CA ILE A 144 10.82 13.89 1.57
C ILE A 144 9.71 12.86 1.74
N LEU A 145 9.59 11.94 0.79
CA LEU A 145 8.75 10.75 0.89
C LEU A 145 9.63 9.51 1.03
N VAL A 146 9.49 8.79 2.14
CA VAL A 146 10.09 7.45 2.32
C VAL A 146 9.06 6.40 1.98
N ILE A 147 9.44 5.40 1.19
CA ILE A 147 8.56 4.30 0.78
C ILE A 147 9.20 2.97 1.17
N SER A 148 8.41 2.11 1.84
CA SER A 148 8.75 0.73 2.15
C SER A 148 7.52 -0.16 1.98
N GLU A 149 7.71 -1.47 2.06
CA GLU A 149 6.62 -2.43 2.14
C GLU A 149 6.42 -2.93 3.57
N GLY A 150 5.19 -3.25 3.93
CA GLY A 150 4.91 -3.95 5.19
C GLY A 150 5.44 -5.37 5.14
N VAL A 151 5.14 -6.09 4.06
CA VAL A 151 5.72 -7.40 3.74
C VAL A 151 6.17 -7.40 2.29
N PHE A 152 7.44 -7.67 2.06
CA PHE A 152 8.02 -7.85 0.71
C PHE A 152 7.58 -9.20 0.14
N GLY A 153 6.59 -9.19 -0.75
CA GLY A 153 5.88 -10.39 -1.21
C GLY A 153 6.77 -11.46 -1.84
N MET A 154 7.84 -11.08 -2.56
CA MET A 154 8.76 -12.03 -3.20
C MET A 154 9.71 -12.71 -2.21
N ARG A 155 9.94 -12.11 -1.04
CA ARG A 155 10.84 -12.66 -0.01
C ARG A 155 10.10 -13.23 1.19
N GLY A 156 8.87 -12.77 1.45
CA GLY A 156 8.13 -13.07 2.68
C GLY A 156 8.76 -12.43 3.92
N GLU A 157 9.52 -11.35 3.74
CA GLU A 157 10.19 -10.62 4.82
C GLU A 157 9.38 -9.38 5.18
N GLN A 158 9.24 -9.09 6.47
CA GLN A 158 8.66 -7.82 6.91
C GLN A 158 9.63 -6.67 6.70
N GLY A 159 9.10 -5.51 6.30
CA GLY A 159 9.84 -4.25 6.33
C GLY A 159 10.15 -3.84 7.77
N LYS A 160 11.27 -3.18 8.00
CA LYS A 160 11.68 -2.66 9.32
C LYS A 160 10.97 -1.35 9.65
N LEU A 161 9.62 -1.39 9.71
CA LEU A 161 8.79 -0.20 9.83
C LEU A 161 9.06 0.56 11.12
N LYS A 162 9.28 -0.14 12.22
CA LYS A 162 9.57 0.44 13.53
C LYS A 162 10.87 1.24 13.52
N GLU A 163 11.91 0.70 12.93
CA GLU A 163 13.20 1.36 12.82
C GLU A 163 13.15 2.54 11.85
N ILE A 164 12.40 2.42 10.75
CA ILE A 164 12.17 3.52 9.80
C ILE A 164 11.39 4.65 10.50
N ALA A 165 10.30 4.35 11.18
CA ALA A 165 9.50 5.32 11.92
C ALA A 165 10.34 6.06 12.99
N ALA A 166 11.26 5.36 13.66
CA ALA A 166 12.14 5.98 14.64
C ALA A 166 13.04 7.09 14.05
N LEU A 167 13.34 7.03 12.75
CA LEU A 167 14.11 8.08 12.06
C LEU A 167 13.34 9.40 11.91
N LYS A 168 11.99 9.41 12.03
CA LYS A 168 11.19 10.65 12.05
C LYS A 168 11.59 11.60 13.19
N LYS A 169 12.18 11.08 14.27
CA LYS A 169 12.73 11.90 15.36
C LYS A 169 13.93 12.75 14.94
N LYS A 170 14.61 12.36 13.86
CA LYS A 170 15.83 13.03 13.36
C LYS A 170 15.61 13.73 12.02
N TYR A 171 14.71 13.21 11.19
CA TYR A 171 14.47 13.65 9.82
C TYR A 171 13.00 13.93 9.60
N ASN A 172 12.69 15.02 8.92
CA ASN A 172 11.32 15.35 8.54
C ASN A 172 10.99 14.68 7.20
N PHE A 173 10.18 13.62 7.24
CA PHE A 173 9.69 12.93 6.04
C PHE A 173 8.27 12.38 6.25
N ARG A 174 7.56 12.18 5.15
CA ARG A 174 6.34 11.40 5.11
C ARG A 174 6.68 9.94 4.82
N PHE A 175 5.93 9.03 5.45
CA PHE A 175 6.16 7.61 5.34
C PHE A 175 4.98 6.92 4.66
N LEU A 176 5.22 6.37 3.46
CA LEU A 176 4.29 5.53 2.72
C LEU A 176 4.68 4.06 2.90
N VAL A 177 3.71 3.24 3.29
CA VAL A 177 3.87 1.79 3.41
C VAL A 177 2.89 1.09 2.47
N ASP A 178 3.42 0.28 1.56
CA ASP A 178 2.64 -0.70 0.80
C ASP A 178 2.54 -1.99 1.62
N ASP A 179 1.40 -2.20 2.20
CA ASP A 179 1.11 -3.37 3.05
C ASP A 179 0.13 -4.35 2.38
N ALA A 180 0.21 -4.45 1.07
CA ALA A 180 -0.65 -5.34 0.28
C ALA A 180 -0.56 -6.81 0.70
N HIS A 181 0.51 -7.23 1.35
CA HIS A 181 0.73 -8.59 1.82
C HIS A 181 0.57 -8.76 3.34
N GLY A 182 0.58 -7.68 4.12
CA GLY A 182 0.42 -7.73 5.58
C GLY A 182 -1.01 -7.42 6.03
N PHE A 183 -1.73 -6.57 5.31
CA PHE A 183 -3.13 -6.26 5.60
C PHE A 183 -3.99 -7.52 5.66
N GLY A 184 -4.77 -7.64 6.72
CA GLY A 184 -5.61 -8.82 7.01
C GLY A 184 -4.86 -10.00 7.63
N THR A 185 -3.52 -10.04 7.56
CA THR A 185 -2.71 -11.20 7.97
C THR A 185 -1.79 -10.94 9.17
N LEU A 186 -1.38 -9.71 9.39
CA LEU A 186 -0.48 -9.31 10.47
C LEU A 186 -1.16 -8.35 11.45
N GLY A 187 -0.59 -8.27 12.65
CA GLY A 187 -1.13 -7.50 13.76
C GLY A 187 -2.21 -8.23 14.53
N GLU A 188 -2.44 -7.82 15.77
CA GLU A 188 -3.41 -8.47 16.67
C GLU A 188 -4.82 -8.51 16.09
N ASN A 189 -5.20 -7.47 15.33
CA ASN A 189 -6.52 -7.33 14.74
C ASN A 189 -6.50 -7.42 13.20
N GLY A 190 -5.39 -7.83 12.60
CA GLY A 190 -5.25 -7.92 11.14
C GLY A 190 -5.06 -6.57 10.44
N LYS A 191 -4.70 -5.51 11.17
CA LYS A 191 -4.49 -4.16 10.59
C LYS A 191 -3.22 -4.06 9.75
N GLY A 192 -2.33 -5.06 9.79
CA GLY A 192 -1.14 -5.16 8.96
C GLY A 192 0.18 -5.03 9.72
N ALA A 193 1.26 -4.87 8.96
CA ALA A 193 2.63 -4.84 9.49
C ALA A 193 2.91 -3.62 10.40
N GLY A 194 2.24 -2.51 10.18
CA GLY A 194 2.34 -1.33 11.03
C GLY A 194 1.80 -1.59 12.44
N ASP A 195 0.66 -2.28 12.55
CA ASP A 195 0.05 -2.72 13.80
C ASP A 195 0.93 -3.78 14.49
N GLU A 196 1.38 -4.78 13.74
CA GLU A 196 2.31 -5.82 14.23
C GLU A 196 3.57 -5.23 14.89
N GLN A 197 4.11 -4.16 14.33
CA GLN A 197 5.31 -3.51 14.82
C GLN A 197 5.04 -2.33 15.77
N GLY A 198 3.76 -2.02 16.06
CA GLY A 198 3.35 -0.95 16.98
C GLY A 198 3.69 0.46 16.48
N VAL A 199 3.59 0.68 15.16
CA VAL A 199 3.92 1.97 14.50
C VAL A 199 2.88 2.40 13.47
N GLN A 200 1.66 1.90 13.58
CA GLN A 200 0.57 2.24 12.65
C GLN A 200 0.35 3.75 12.55
N ASP A 201 0.42 4.47 13.66
CA ASP A 201 0.23 5.92 13.73
C ASP A 201 1.37 6.72 13.07
N GLU A 202 2.54 6.12 12.93
CA GLU A 202 3.71 6.76 12.31
C GLU A 202 3.70 6.66 10.77
N ILE A 203 2.81 5.85 10.21
CA ILE A 203 2.63 5.70 8.77
C ILE A 203 1.68 6.79 8.28
N ASP A 204 2.19 7.71 7.46
CA ASP A 204 1.39 8.83 6.93
C ASP A 204 0.45 8.39 5.80
N VAL A 205 0.90 7.45 4.96
CA VAL A 205 0.12 6.89 3.85
C VAL A 205 0.21 5.36 3.91
N TYR A 206 -0.92 4.74 4.22
CA TYR A 206 -1.05 3.29 4.28
C TYR A 206 -1.76 2.78 3.04
N PHE A 207 -1.11 1.94 2.26
CA PHE A 207 -1.68 1.33 1.07
C PHE A 207 -1.88 -0.17 1.29
N ALA A 208 -3.06 -0.67 0.95
CA ALA A 208 -3.41 -2.08 1.09
C ALA A 208 -4.27 -2.56 -0.08
N THR A 209 -4.60 -3.84 -0.12
CA THR A 209 -5.44 -4.42 -1.18
C THR A 209 -6.38 -5.49 -0.65
N PHE A 210 -7.57 -5.58 -1.23
CA PHE A 210 -8.51 -6.68 -1.01
C PHE A 210 -8.29 -7.87 -1.98
N ALA A 211 -7.24 -7.84 -2.78
CA ALA A 211 -6.97 -8.88 -3.79
C ALA A 211 -6.10 -10.04 -3.28
N LYS A 212 -5.83 -10.08 -1.96
CA LYS A 212 -4.95 -11.10 -1.36
C LYS A 212 -5.55 -11.75 -0.15
#